data_c5f2c23ff91398f6eef2c59806d02f96
#
_entry.id   c5f2c23ff91398f6eef2c59806d02f96
#
_cell.length_a   1.000
_cell.length_b   1.000
_cell.length_c   1.000
_cell.angle_alpha   90.00
_cell.angle_beta   90.00
_cell.angle_gamma   90.00
#
_symmetry.space_group_name_H-M   'P 1'
#
loop_
_entity.id
_entity.type
_entity.pdbx_description
1 polymer ?
#
loop_
_entity_poly.entity_id
_entity_poly.type
_entity_poly.pdbx_seq_one_letter_code
_entity_poly.pdbx_strand_id
1 'polypeptide(L)'
;MDLCIIGSGYVGLVSGACFAEVGHTVVCVDNDQRKVEMLQAGRIPIYEPGLEEIVHRNVAARRLRFTSSIEEGVDSSQVVFIAVPTPPQPDGSVDLSFIEKVAREIAGVLKEGEYRVVVDKSTVPVKTGEKVADTIKRYNAGADFDVVSNPEFLREGCAVPDLMKPDRIVIGGNSDRALALMKKLYEPFNAPILVTDINSAELIKHAANSFLALKISYINAVSAICEASGADVEKVADGIGMDRRIGRNFLNAGLGYGGSCFPKDIAAFIAIADELGVPFHLLKEVQRINADQKERFIKKIRESLWVLREKRIAIWGLTFKPDTDDVRCSVPIDLVNDLVREGAIVTAYDPKGMDRAREFNLVPGVKLVDSPLEAVEGAEALILATEWKDFAVVDLAEVKARMHTPLVFDGRNFFDPATMASLGFSYYAIGRPAIAPKC
;
A
#
# COMPACT_ATOMS: atom_id res chain seq x y z
N MET A 1 -6.07 -4.95 -28.07
CA MET A 1 -7.15 -3.96 -27.90
C MET A 1 -6.51 -2.63 -27.58
N ASP A 2 -7.19 -1.54 -27.92
CA ASP A 2 -6.69 -0.19 -27.67
C ASP A 2 -7.32 0.36 -26.38
N LEU A 3 -6.48 0.76 -25.45
CA LEU A 3 -6.86 1.15 -24.09
C LEU A 3 -6.37 2.57 -23.78
N CYS A 4 -7.17 3.33 -23.05
CA CYS A 4 -6.77 4.58 -22.43
C CYS A 4 -6.75 4.39 -20.90
N ILE A 5 -5.72 4.88 -20.21
CA ILE A 5 -5.68 4.93 -18.75
C ILE A 5 -5.47 6.36 -18.31
N ILE A 6 -6.46 6.93 -17.66
CA ILE A 6 -6.43 8.31 -17.16
C ILE A 6 -5.97 8.29 -15.71
N GLY A 7 -4.78 8.87 -15.48
CA GLY A 7 -4.03 8.86 -14.25
C GLY A 7 -2.82 7.91 -14.34
N SER A 8 -1.59 8.47 -14.37
CA SER A 8 -0.33 7.72 -14.36
C SER A 8 0.28 7.68 -12.95
N GLY A 9 -0.58 7.53 -11.94
CA GLY A 9 -0.17 7.18 -10.58
C GLY A 9 0.23 5.71 -10.48
N TYR A 10 0.38 5.21 -9.26
CA TYR A 10 0.83 3.84 -9.02
C TYR A 10 -0.05 2.82 -9.76
N VAL A 11 -1.36 2.85 -9.52
CA VAL A 11 -2.32 1.90 -10.12
C VAL A 11 -2.37 2.03 -11.64
N GLY A 12 -2.45 3.27 -12.15
CA GLY A 12 -2.59 3.50 -13.59
C GLY A 12 -1.34 3.13 -14.37
N LEU A 13 -0.15 3.48 -13.88
CA LEU A 13 1.10 3.17 -14.58
C LEU A 13 1.39 1.67 -14.59
N VAL A 14 1.23 0.98 -13.45
CA VAL A 14 1.39 -0.47 -13.37
C VAL A 14 0.37 -1.18 -14.27
N SER A 15 -0.91 -0.75 -14.24
CA SER A 15 -1.95 -1.33 -15.09
C SER A 15 -1.63 -1.13 -16.57
N GLY A 16 -1.24 0.08 -16.97
CA GLY A 16 -0.89 0.41 -18.35
C GLY A 16 0.28 -0.40 -18.87
N ALA A 17 1.33 -0.51 -18.08
CA ALA A 17 2.52 -1.29 -18.40
C ALA A 17 2.20 -2.79 -18.58
N CYS A 18 1.44 -3.37 -17.63
CA CYS A 18 1.09 -4.79 -17.68
C CYS A 18 0.07 -5.11 -18.80
N PHE A 19 -0.90 -4.23 -19.07
CA PHE A 19 -1.78 -4.40 -20.23
C PHE A 19 -1.00 -4.34 -21.55
N ALA A 20 -0.03 -3.43 -21.67
CA ALA A 20 0.84 -3.38 -22.84
C ALA A 20 1.70 -4.65 -22.97
N GLU A 21 2.18 -5.20 -21.84
CA GLU A 21 3.00 -6.41 -21.78
C GLU A 21 2.26 -7.64 -22.32
N VAL A 22 0.97 -7.75 -22.05
CA VAL A 22 0.14 -8.84 -22.59
C VAL A 22 -0.38 -8.59 -24.02
N GLY A 23 0.09 -7.51 -24.66
CA GLY A 23 -0.15 -7.27 -26.11
C GLY A 23 -1.28 -6.28 -26.43
N HIS A 24 -1.79 -5.52 -25.47
CA HIS A 24 -2.70 -4.40 -25.74
C HIS A 24 -1.92 -3.16 -26.17
N THR A 25 -2.57 -2.25 -26.91
CA THR A 25 -2.05 -0.89 -27.19
C THR A 25 -2.59 0.05 -26.12
N VAL A 26 -1.73 0.71 -25.38
CA VAL A 26 -2.13 1.50 -24.21
C VAL A 26 -1.65 2.93 -24.33
N VAL A 27 -2.55 3.87 -24.05
CA VAL A 27 -2.25 5.29 -23.88
C VAL A 27 -2.49 5.65 -22.42
N CYS A 28 -1.45 6.02 -21.70
CA CYS A 28 -1.57 6.56 -20.36
C CYS A 28 -1.65 8.09 -20.45
N VAL A 29 -2.68 8.65 -19.82
CA VAL A 29 -2.94 10.09 -19.78
C VAL A 29 -2.70 10.59 -18.36
N ASP A 30 -1.97 11.70 -18.20
CA ASP A 30 -1.81 12.37 -16.91
C ASP A 30 -1.82 13.90 -17.11
N ASN A 31 -2.46 14.64 -16.22
CA ASN A 31 -2.53 16.08 -16.29
C ASN A 31 -1.26 16.79 -15.76
N ASP A 32 -0.35 16.08 -15.11
CA ASP A 32 0.97 16.61 -14.74
C ASP A 32 1.94 16.47 -15.92
N GLN A 33 2.14 17.58 -16.64
CA GLN A 33 3.02 17.63 -17.80
C GLN A 33 4.45 17.18 -17.48
N ARG A 34 4.97 17.49 -16.30
CA ARG A 34 6.32 17.08 -15.88
C ARG A 34 6.42 15.57 -15.74
N LYS A 35 5.37 14.93 -15.19
CA LYS A 35 5.31 13.48 -15.08
C LYS A 35 5.24 12.82 -16.46
N VAL A 36 4.44 13.37 -17.39
CA VAL A 36 4.37 12.89 -18.77
C VAL A 36 5.72 12.98 -19.46
N GLU A 37 6.42 14.11 -19.35
CA GLU A 37 7.77 14.29 -19.90
C GLU A 37 8.80 13.33 -19.30
N MET A 38 8.73 13.07 -17.99
CA MET A 38 9.57 12.05 -17.34
C MET A 38 9.34 10.66 -17.94
N LEU A 39 8.07 10.26 -18.07
CA LEU A 39 7.69 8.96 -18.62
C LEU A 39 8.07 8.82 -20.11
N GLN A 40 7.89 9.87 -20.91
CA GLN A 40 8.34 9.92 -22.30
C GLN A 40 9.87 9.84 -22.44
N ALA A 41 10.60 10.36 -21.45
CA ALA A 41 12.05 10.24 -21.37
C ALA A 41 12.52 8.88 -20.77
N GLY A 42 11.59 7.94 -20.53
CA GLY A 42 11.89 6.62 -19.95
C GLY A 42 12.17 6.63 -18.44
N ARG A 43 11.92 7.72 -17.74
CA ARG A 43 12.10 7.79 -16.27
C ARG A 43 10.80 7.48 -15.55
N ILE A 44 10.84 6.54 -14.61
CA ILE A 44 9.66 6.08 -13.88
C ILE A 44 9.51 6.85 -12.56
N PRO A 45 8.36 7.52 -12.31
CA PRO A 45 8.16 8.39 -11.14
C PRO A 45 7.83 7.64 -9.84
N ILE A 46 7.79 6.30 -9.88
CA ILE A 46 7.45 5.43 -8.74
C ILE A 46 8.48 4.29 -8.64
N TYR A 47 8.72 3.81 -7.43
CA TYR A 47 9.51 2.60 -7.23
C TYR A 47 8.58 1.37 -7.20
N GLU A 48 8.76 0.47 -8.17
CA GLU A 48 8.09 -0.84 -8.20
C GLU A 48 9.01 -1.84 -8.92
N PRO A 49 9.41 -2.94 -8.26
CA PRO A 49 10.28 -3.94 -8.86
C PRO A 49 9.76 -4.48 -10.20
N GLY A 50 10.61 -4.44 -11.23
CA GLY A 50 10.30 -4.96 -12.58
C GLY A 50 9.43 -4.05 -13.45
N LEU A 51 8.94 -2.90 -12.95
CA LEU A 51 8.09 -1.99 -13.73
C LEU A 51 8.87 -1.27 -14.83
N GLU A 52 10.07 -0.79 -14.50
CA GLU A 52 10.90 0.00 -15.42
C GLU A 52 11.21 -0.78 -16.71
N GLU A 53 11.62 -2.04 -16.58
CA GLU A 53 11.93 -2.90 -17.72
C GLU A 53 10.70 -3.15 -18.60
N ILE A 54 9.51 -3.33 -17.99
CA ILE A 54 8.25 -3.52 -18.72
C ILE A 54 7.88 -2.24 -19.48
N VAL A 55 7.98 -1.08 -18.85
CA VAL A 55 7.68 0.21 -19.49
C VAL A 55 8.61 0.43 -20.67
N HIS A 56 9.93 0.30 -20.48
CA HIS A 56 10.90 0.52 -21.57
C HIS A 56 10.66 -0.41 -22.76
N ARG A 57 10.44 -1.70 -22.50
CA ARG A 57 10.17 -2.69 -23.53
C ARG A 57 8.90 -2.37 -24.33
N ASN A 58 7.83 -1.94 -23.66
CA ASN A 58 6.56 -1.66 -24.31
C ASN A 58 6.51 -0.29 -25.01
N VAL A 59 7.24 0.70 -24.51
CA VAL A 59 7.46 1.97 -25.23
C VAL A 59 8.25 1.72 -26.53
N ALA A 60 9.35 0.95 -26.46
CA ALA A 60 10.14 0.58 -27.63
C ALA A 60 9.32 -0.23 -28.65
N ALA A 61 8.41 -1.09 -28.21
CA ALA A 61 7.50 -1.86 -29.05
C ALA A 61 6.28 -1.05 -29.54
N ARG A 62 6.17 0.23 -29.19
CA ARG A 62 5.04 1.13 -29.51
C ARG A 62 3.67 0.63 -29.01
N ARG A 63 3.66 -0.19 -27.96
CA ARG A 63 2.44 -0.65 -27.29
C ARG A 63 2.04 0.23 -26.10
N LEU A 64 2.97 1.03 -25.57
CA LEU A 64 2.72 1.95 -24.48
C LEU A 64 3.18 3.35 -24.85
N ARG A 65 2.34 4.34 -24.67
CA ARG A 65 2.67 5.75 -24.86
C ARG A 65 2.02 6.63 -23.80
N PHE A 66 2.54 7.85 -23.62
CA PHE A 66 2.14 8.80 -22.61
C PHE A 66 1.75 10.12 -23.24
N THR A 67 0.66 10.73 -22.78
CA THR A 67 0.18 12.03 -23.24
C THR A 67 -0.50 12.81 -22.11
N SER A 68 -0.62 14.12 -22.27
CA SER A 68 -1.46 14.95 -21.39
C SER A 68 -2.86 15.20 -21.96
N SER A 69 -3.16 14.73 -23.18
CA SER A 69 -4.44 14.93 -23.84
C SER A 69 -5.41 13.78 -23.57
N ILE A 70 -6.48 14.06 -22.85
CA ILE A 70 -7.60 13.11 -22.68
C ILE A 70 -8.25 12.79 -24.01
N GLU A 71 -8.43 13.78 -24.90
CA GLU A 71 -8.99 13.58 -26.25
C GLU A 71 -8.19 12.54 -27.03
N GLU A 72 -6.86 12.70 -27.10
CA GLU A 72 -5.98 11.74 -27.78
C GLU A 72 -6.10 10.33 -27.21
N GLY A 73 -6.19 10.21 -25.88
CA GLY A 73 -6.33 8.94 -25.19
C GLY A 73 -7.67 8.26 -25.47
N VAL A 74 -8.77 8.99 -25.37
CA VAL A 74 -10.14 8.47 -25.55
C VAL A 74 -10.42 8.14 -27.02
N ASP A 75 -10.05 9.02 -27.96
CA ASP A 75 -10.28 8.81 -29.40
C ASP A 75 -9.61 7.53 -29.92
N SER A 76 -8.43 7.20 -29.40
CA SER A 76 -7.64 6.05 -29.83
C SER A 76 -7.98 4.74 -29.11
N SER A 77 -9.01 4.70 -28.25
CA SER A 77 -9.27 3.55 -27.39
C SER A 77 -10.70 3.07 -27.39
N GLN A 78 -10.91 1.78 -27.10
CA GLN A 78 -12.24 1.17 -26.91
C GLN A 78 -12.63 1.15 -25.43
N VAL A 79 -11.65 1.08 -24.54
CA VAL A 79 -11.84 1.00 -23.09
C VAL A 79 -11.02 2.11 -22.44
N VAL A 80 -11.69 2.92 -21.63
CA VAL A 80 -11.12 4.08 -20.93
C VAL A 80 -11.14 3.82 -19.42
N PHE A 81 -9.98 3.63 -18.83
CA PHE A 81 -9.84 3.44 -17.38
C PHE A 81 -9.67 4.76 -16.66
N ILE A 82 -10.39 4.94 -15.57
CA ILE A 82 -10.20 6.02 -14.60
C ILE A 82 -9.37 5.45 -13.45
N ALA A 83 -8.12 5.91 -13.32
CA ALA A 83 -7.16 5.49 -12.30
C ALA A 83 -6.56 6.70 -11.58
N VAL A 84 -7.40 7.66 -11.23
CA VAL A 84 -7.03 8.91 -10.57
C VAL A 84 -7.04 8.80 -9.04
N PRO A 85 -6.32 9.70 -8.32
CA PRO A 85 -6.32 9.70 -6.87
C PRO A 85 -7.71 9.87 -6.27
N THR A 86 -7.92 9.22 -5.12
CA THR A 86 -9.11 9.32 -4.29
C THR A 86 -8.68 9.63 -2.84
N PRO A 87 -8.21 10.87 -2.56
CA PRO A 87 -7.65 11.22 -1.27
C PRO A 87 -8.73 11.23 -0.18
N PRO A 88 -8.36 10.91 1.08
CA PRO A 88 -9.29 11.00 2.19
C PRO A 88 -9.59 12.46 2.55
N GLN A 89 -10.83 12.73 2.95
CA GLN A 89 -11.24 13.98 3.59
C GLN A 89 -11.04 13.90 5.12
N PRO A 90 -11.10 15.04 5.85
CA PRO A 90 -10.90 15.05 7.31
C PRO A 90 -11.91 14.20 8.10
N ASP A 91 -13.11 13.98 7.57
CA ASP A 91 -14.16 13.13 8.15
C ASP A 91 -14.00 11.62 7.80
N GLY A 92 -12.96 11.28 7.04
CA GLY A 92 -12.68 9.91 6.57
C GLY A 92 -13.38 9.55 5.26
N SER A 93 -14.27 10.40 4.73
CA SER A 93 -14.88 10.20 3.41
C SER A 93 -13.86 10.35 2.30
N VAL A 94 -14.23 9.99 1.08
CA VAL A 94 -13.36 10.05 -0.10
C VAL A 94 -13.66 11.30 -0.92
N ASP A 95 -12.64 12.06 -1.28
CA ASP A 95 -12.77 13.15 -2.25
C ASP A 95 -12.91 12.57 -3.67
N LEU A 96 -14.10 12.71 -4.25
CA LEU A 96 -14.42 12.26 -5.60
C LEU A 96 -14.26 13.35 -6.67
N SER A 97 -13.73 14.51 -6.33
CA SER A 97 -13.61 15.65 -7.26
C SER A 97 -12.76 15.30 -8.50
N PHE A 98 -11.72 14.49 -8.33
CA PHE A 98 -10.91 14.02 -9.46
C PHE A 98 -11.69 13.07 -10.39
N ILE A 99 -12.50 12.18 -9.83
CA ILE A 99 -13.36 11.25 -10.60
C ILE A 99 -14.40 12.05 -11.39
N GLU A 100 -15.11 12.96 -10.72
CA GLU A 100 -16.14 13.82 -11.37
C GLU A 100 -15.53 14.65 -12.50
N LYS A 101 -14.37 15.27 -12.25
CA LYS A 101 -13.67 16.08 -13.26
C LYS A 101 -13.35 15.23 -14.49
N VAL A 102 -12.76 14.04 -14.30
CA VAL A 102 -12.40 13.14 -15.40
C VAL A 102 -13.64 12.61 -16.14
N ALA A 103 -14.72 12.27 -15.44
CA ALA A 103 -15.98 11.86 -16.07
C ALA A 103 -16.54 12.96 -16.96
N ARG A 104 -16.48 14.22 -16.55
CA ARG A 104 -16.89 15.38 -17.35
C ARG A 104 -15.97 15.62 -18.55
N GLU A 105 -14.66 15.47 -18.39
CA GLU A 105 -13.68 15.60 -19.48
C GLU A 105 -13.86 14.49 -20.52
N ILE A 106 -14.09 13.24 -20.08
CA ILE A 106 -14.45 12.12 -20.96
C ILE A 106 -15.74 12.46 -21.75
N ALA A 107 -16.77 12.93 -21.08
CA ALA A 107 -18.03 13.32 -21.73
C ALA A 107 -17.81 14.33 -22.86
N GLY A 108 -16.90 15.32 -22.65
CA GLY A 108 -16.57 16.35 -23.62
C GLY A 108 -15.92 15.87 -24.91
N VAL A 109 -15.30 14.69 -24.88
CA VAL A 109 -14.55 14.11 -26.02
C VAL A 109 -15.19 12.85 -26.62
N LEU A 110 -16.23 12.27 -25.97
CA LEU A 110 -16.99 11.15 -26.53
C LEU A 110 -17.77 11.61 -27.76
N LYS A 111 -17.62 10.85 -28.86
CA LYS A 111 -18.28 11.12 -30.16
C LYS A 111 -19.55 10.31 -30.32
N GLU A 112 -20.54 10.90 -30.89
CA GLU A 112 -21.81 10.22 -31.22
C GLU A 112 -21.58 9.04 -32.18
N GLY A 113 -22.18 7.90 -31.86
CA GLY A 113 -22.07 6.67 -32.65
C GLY A 113 -20.77 5.88 -32.42
N GLU A 114 -19.87 6.35 -31.55
CA GLU A 114 -18.66 5.62 -31.18
C GLU A 114 -18.81 5.07 -29.75
N TYR A 115 -18.96 3.75 -29.63
CA TYR A 115 -19.10 3.09 -28.34
C TYR A 115 -17.80 3.04 -27.54
N ARG A 116 -17.88 3.35 -26.25
CA ARG A 116 -16.77 3.22 -25.30
C ARG A 116 -17.23 2.52 -24.00
N VAL A 117 -16.32 1.75 -23.40
CA VAL A 117 -16.48 1.30 -22.02
C VAL A 117 -15.63 2.19 -21.11
N VAL A 118 -16.27 2.88 -20.17
CA VAL A 118 -15.61 3.68 -19.14
C VAL A 118 -15.49 2.82 -17.89
N VAL A 119 -14.26 2.62 -17.42
CA VAL A 119 -13.97 1.69 -16.33
C VAL A 119 -13.45 2.46 -15.13
N ASP A 120 -14.16 2.40 -14.02
CA ASP A 120 -13.63 2.89 -12.75
C ASP A 120 -12.71 1.84 -12.12
N LYS A 121 -11.42 2.17 -12.05
CA LYS A 121 -10.38 1.32 -11.44
C LYS A 121 -9.91 1.87 -10.10
N SER A 122 -10.16 3.12 -9.82
CA SER A 122 -9.87 3.76 -8.54
C SER A 122 -10.68 3.09 -7.41
N THR A 123 -10.13 3.11 -6.18
CA THR A 123 -10.89 2.67 -5.00
C THR A 123 -11.88 3.77 -4.61
N VAL A 124 -13.15 3.52 -4.79
CA VAL A 124 -14.24 4.49 -4.66
C VAL A 124 -15.37 3.98 -3.78
N PRO A 125 -16.15 4.86 -3.13
CA PRO A 125 -17.38 4.50 -2.44
C PRO A 125 -18.40 3.83 -3.35
N VAL A 126 -19.27 3.01 -2.77
CA VAL A 126 -20.40 2.39 -3.46
C VAL A 126 -21.28 3.44 -4.13
N LYS A 127 -21.82 3.14 -5.32
CA LYS A 127 -22.59 4.03 -6.22
C LYS A 127 -21.76 5.09 -6.96
N THR A 128 -20.44 5.02 -6.95
CA THR A 128 -19.62 5.95 -7.72
C THR A 128 -19.74 5.71 -9.23
N GLY A 129 -19.79 4.45 -9.67
CA GLY A 129 -20.01 4.14 -11.08
C GLY A 129 -21.35 4.67 -11.63
N GLU A 130 -22.42 4.69 -10.82
CA GLU A 130 -23.68 5.35 -11.17
C GLU A 130 -23.49 6.86 -11.35
N LYS A 131 -22.77 7.51 -10.42
CA LYS A 131 -22.48 8.95 -10.51
C LYS A 131 -21.62 9.31 -11.73
N VAL A 132 -20.67 8.45 -12.09
CA VAL A 132 -19.86 8.58 -13.32
C VAL A 132 -20.78 8.52 -14.55
N ALA A 133 -21.66 7.51 -14.63
CA ALA A 133 -22.62 7.38 -15.73
C ALA A 133 -23.54 8.59 -15.85
N ASP A 134 -24.11 9.06 -14.72
CA ASP A 134 -25.00 10.24 -14.70
C ASP A 134 -24.24 11.51 -15.10
N THR A 135 -23.00 11.67 -14.69
CA THR A 135 -22.15 12.81 -15.06
C THR A 135 -21.91 12.81 -16.58
N ILE A 136 -21.49 11.68 -17.17
CA ILE A 136 -21.26 11.60 -18.61
C ILE A 136 -22.54 11.90 -19.38
N LYS A 137 -23.69 11.31 -19.01
CA LYS A 137 -24.98 11.55 -19.65
C LYS A 137 -25.43 13.01 -19.55
N ARG A 138 -25.14 13.68 -18.42
CA ARG A 138 -25.49 15.10 -18.19
C ARG A 138 -24.74 16.03 -19.13
N TYR A 139 -23.45 15.75 -19.38
CA TYR A 139 -22.61 16.60 -20.23
C TYR A 139 -22.62 16.17 -21.70
N ASN A 140 -22.99 14.91 -22.02
CA ASN A 140 -23.10 14.40 -23.37
C ASN A 140 -24.23 13.35 -23.46
N ALA A 141 -25.45 13.81 -23.69
CA ALA A 141 -26.63 12.94 -23.77
C ALA A 141 -26.62 12.00 -25.00
N GLY A 142 -25.83 12.32 -26.04
CA GLY A 142 -25.71 11.50 -27.27
C GLY A 142 -24.60 10.45 -27.23
N ALA A 143 -23.82 10.40 -26.16
CA ALA A 143 -22.72 9.44 -26.05
C ALA A 143 -23.22 7.99 -25.93
N ASP A 144 -22.59 7.09 -26.68
CA ASP A 144 -22.80 5.63 -26.60
C ASP A 144 -21.72 5.00 -25.70
N PHE A 145 -22.05 4.74 -24.44
CA PHE A 145 -21.10 4.20 -23.47
C PHE A 145 -21.79 3.35 -22.42
N ASP A 146 -20.98 2.50 -21.79
CA ASP A 146 -21.33 1.79 -20.55
C ASP A 146 -20.26 2.04 -19.49
N VAL A 147 -20.65 2.01 -18.20
CA VAL A 147 -19.73 2.12 -17.07
C VAL A 147 -19.54 0.76 -16.43
N VAL A 148 -18.30 0.46 -16.07
CA VAL A 148 -17.86 -0.76 -15.39
C VAL A 148 -17.02 -0.41 -14.17
N SER A 149 -17.23 -1.05 -13.03
CA SER A 149 -16.32 -1.03 -11.90
C SER A 149 -15.35 -2.21 -11.99
N ASN A 150 -14.06 -1.93 -11.96
CA ASN A 150 -13.01 -2.95 -12.03
C ASN A 150 -11.93 -2.64 -10.98
N PRO A 151 -12.20 -2.92 -9.71
CA PRO A 151 -11.27 -2.63 -8.63
C PRO A 151 -9.95 -3.38 -8.79
N GLU A 152 -8.87 -2.77 -8.32
CA GLU A 152 -7.55 -3.37 -8.27
C GLU A 152 -7.28 -4.04 -6.91
N PHE A 153 -6.36 -5.00 -6.87
CA PHE A 153 -5.92 -5.68 -5.66
C PHE A 153 -4.38 -5.74 -5.60
N LEU A 154 -3.74 -4.69 -6.10
CA LEU A 154 -2.30 -4.59 -6.19
C LEU A 154 -1.69 -4.31 -4.81
N ARG A 155 -0.50 -4.87 -4.58
CA ARG A 155 0.32 -4.56 -3.40
C ARG A 155 1.57 -3.82 -3.87
N GLU A 156 1.82 -2.65 -3.34
CA GLU A 156 3.07 -1.93 -3.60
C GLU A 156 4.27 -2.86 -3.34
N GLY A 157 5.29 -2.80 -4.21
CA GLY A 157 6.43 -3.71 -4.19
C GLY A 157 6.22 -5.09 -4.80
N CYS A 158 4.97 -5.44 -5.13
CA CYS A 158 4.59 -6.70 -5.80
C CYS A 158 3.47 -6.48 -6.84
N ALA A 159 3.22 -5.25 -7.27
CA ALA A 159 2.07 -4.92 -8.10
C ALA A 159 2.17 -5.50 -9.52
N VAL A 160 3.38 -5.56 -10.08
CA VAL A 160 3.61 -6.21 -11.38
C VAL A 160 3.23 -7.69 -11.33
N PRO A 161 3.78 -8.53 -10.44
CA PRO A 161 3.37 -9.94 -10.34
C PRO A 161 1.90 -10.11 -9.94
N ASP A 162 1.34 -9.24 -9.06
CA ASP A 162 -0.07 -9.29 -8.67
C ASP A 162 -1.01 -9.05 -9.86
N LEU A 163 -0.65 -8.17 -10.80
CA LEU A 163 -1.47 -7.92 -11.99
C LEU A 163 -1.24 -8.96 -13.08
N MET A 164 0.02 -9.43 -13.25
CA MET A 164 0.33 -10.43 -14.28
C MET A 164 -0.20 -11.83 -13.95
N LYS A 165 -0.38 -12.15 -12.67
CA LYS A 165 -0.93 -13.42 -12.17
C LYS A 165 -1.91 -13.17 -11.02
N PRO A 166 -3.05 -12.53 -11.28
CA PRO A 166 -3.98 -12.17 -10.22
C PRO A 166 -4.73 -13.41 -9.69
N ASP A 167 -4.98 -13.45 -8.38
CA ASP A 167 -5.83 -14.48 -7.77
C ASP A 167 -7.26 -14.46 -8.33
N ARG A 168 -7.74 -13.29 -8.66
CA ARG A 168 -9.06 -13.03 -9.29
C ARG A 168 -9.09 -11.65 -9.95
N ILE A 169 -9.99 -11.52 -10.91
CA ILE A 169 -10.38 -10.26 -11.54
C ILE A 169 -11.86 -10.03 -11.24
N VAL A 170 -12.22 -8.84 -10.77
CA VAL A 170 -13.62 -8.45 -10.48
C VAL A 170 -14.08 -7.46 -11.53
N ILE A 171 -15.21 -7.74 -12.18
CA ILE A 171 -15.83 -6.89 -13.20
C ILE A 171 -17.28 -6.65 -12.79
N GLY A 172 -17.59 -5.44 -12.39
CA GLY A 172 -18.95 -5.01 -12.06
C GLY A 172 -19.57 -4.21 -13.18
N GLY A 173 -20.67 -4.68 -13.75
CA GLY A 173 -21.35 -3.99 -14.83
C GLY A 173 -22.74 -4.55 -15.10
N ASN A 174 -23.57 -3.74 -15.79
CA ASN A 174 -24.97 -4.07 -16.08
C ASN A 174 -25.22 -4.31 -17.61
N SER A 175 -24.19 -4.16 -18.44
CA SER A 175 -24.27 -4.29 -19.90
C SER A 175 -23.51 -5.53 -20.37
N ASP A 176 -24.20 -6.46 -21.03
CA ASP A 176 -23.57 -7.65 -21.60
C ASP A 176 -22.48 -7.31 -22.62
N ARG A 177 -22.67 -6.22 -23.38
CA ARG A 177 -21.68 -5.71 -24.36
C ARG A 177 -20.39 -5.28 -23.66
N ALA A 178 -20.50 -4.48 -22.59
CA ALA A 178 -19.35 -4.05 -21.79
C ALA A 178 -18.66 -5.22 -21.11
N LEU A 179 -19.42 -6.11 -20.48
CA LEU A 179 -18.89 -7.30 -19.80
C LEU A 179 -18.15 -8.24 -20.76
N ALA A 180 -18.66 -8.43 -21.97
CA ALA A 180 -17.98 -9.24 -23.00
C ALA A 180 -16.63 -8.61 -23.41
N LEU A 181 -16.59 -7.28 -23.57
CA LEU A 181 -15.36 -6.56 -23.92
C LEU A 181 -14.33 -6.65 -22.79
N MET A 182 -14.75 -6.47 -21.53
CA MET A 182 -13.89 -6.59 -20.36
C MET A 182 -13.35 -8.01 -20.17
N LYS A 183 -14.16 -9.04 -20.37
CA LYS A 183 -13.69 -10.44 -20.33
C LYS A 183 -12.60 -10.70 -21.37
N LYS A 184 -12.80 -10.22 -22.60
CA LYS A 184 -11.81 -10.32 -23.69
C LYS A 184 -10.51 -9.57 -23.36
N LEU A 185 -10.61 -8.40 -22.71
CA LEU A 185 -9.45 -7.63 -22.25
C LEU A 185 -8.59 -8.43 -21.29
N TYR A 186 -9.22 -9.13 -20.35
CA TYR A 186 -8.53 -9.89 -19.30
C TYR A 186 -8.18 -11.34 -19.67
N GLU A 187 -8.58 -11.82 -20.84
CA GLU A 187 -8.30 -13.19 -21.31
C GLU A 187 -6.80 -13.58 -21.22
N PRO A 188 -5.84 -12.69 -21.62
CA PRO A 188 -4.41 -13.03 -21.55
C PRO A 188 -3.86 -13.30 -20.15
N PHE A 189 -4.52 -12.83 -19.11
CA PHE A 189 -4.06 -13.03 -17.71
C PHE A 189 -4.40 -14.41 -17.17
N ASN A 190 -5.26 -15.17 -17.83
CA ASN A 190 -5.64 -16.55 -17.49
C ASN A 190 -6.01 -16.73 -15.99
N ALA A 191 -6.80 -15.81 -15.45
CA ALA A 191 -7.22 -15.79 -14.06
C ALA A 191 -8.74 -15.91 -13.92
N PRO A 192 -9.24 -16.37 -12.77
CA PRO A 192 -10.69 -16.40 -12.49
C PRO A 192 -11.30 -15.00 -12.59
N ILE A 193 -12.39 -14.86 -13.34
CA ILE A 193 -13.14 -13.60 -13.48
C ILE A 193 -14.46 -13.72 -12.73
N LEU A 194 -14.64 -12.87 -11.72
CA LEU A 194 -15.94 -12.69 -11.05
C LEU A 194 -16.69 -11.54 -11.73
N VAL A 195 -17.82 -11.86 -12.34
CA VAL A 195 -18.74 -10.86 -12.89
C VAL A 195 -19.85 -10.60 -11.89
N THR A 196 -20.14 -9.32 -11.63
CA THR A 196 -21.18 -8.89 -10.69
C THR A 196 -21.75 -7.54 -11.12
N ASP A 197 -22.66 -6.96 -10.35
CA ASP A 197 -23.10 -5.58 -10.50
C ASP A 197 -22.03 -4.57 -10.03
N ILE A 198 -22.20 -3.30 -10.39
CA ILE A 198 -21.24 -2.23 -10.08
C ILE A 198 -21.07 -2.05 -8.56
N ASN A 199 -22.18 -2.00 -7.82
CA ASN A 199 -22.16 -1.73 -6.39
C ASN A 199 -21.44 -2.85 -5.62
N SER A 200 -21.68 -4.11 -6.00
CA SER A 200 -20.99 -5.27 -5.43
C SER A 200 -19.49 -5.23 -5.73
N ALA A 201 -19.08 -4.86 -6.95
CA ALA A 201 -17.66 -4.75 -7.31
C ALA A 201 -16.94 -3.66 -6.48
N GLU A 202 -17.54 -2.49 -6.33
CA GLU A 202 -17.02 -1.41 -5.49
C GLU A 202 -16.90 -1.86 -4.01
N LEU A 203 -17.92 -2.53 -3.48
CA LEU A 203 -17.93 -3.01 -2.10
C LEU A 203 -16.89 -4.11 -1.84
N ILE A 204 -16.65 -5.01 -2.82
CA ILE A 204 -15.65 -6.08 -2.71
C ILE A 204 -14.25 -5.51 -2.39
N LYS A 205 -13.87 -4.39 -2.99
CA LYS A 205 -12.57 -3.77 -2.70
C LYS A 205 -12.45 -3.32 -1.25
N HIS A 206 -13.43 -2.59 -0.76
CA HIS A 206 -13.46 -2.12 0.64
C HIS A 206 -13.51 -3.30 1.63
N ALA A 207 -14.35 -4.29 1.37
CA ALA A 207 -14.47 -5.48 2.20
C ALA A 207 -13.16 -6.28 2.24
N ALA A 208 -12.49 -6.46 1.09
CA ALA A 208 -11.21 -7.17 1.04
C ALA A 208 -10.13 -6.46 1.84
N ASN A 209 -9.92 -5.15 1.62
CA ASN A 209 -8.88 -4.40 2.33
C ASN A 209 -9.16 -4.31 3.83
N SER A 210 -10.40 -4.11 4.24
CA SER A 210 -10.77 -4.07 5.66
C SER A 210 -10.61 -5.42 6.36
N PHE A 211 -10.88 -6.52 5.67
CA PHE A 211 -10.67 -7.86 6.21
C PHE A 211 -9.17 -8.18 6.40
N LEU A 212 -8.32 -7.76 5.46
CA LEU A 212 -6.87 -7.92 5.60
C LEU A 212 -6.32 -7.11 6.79
N ALA A 213 -6.78 -5.87 6.94
CA ALA A 213 -6.42 -5.04 8.09
C ALA A 213 -6.95 -5.61 9.43
N LEU A 214 -8.17 -6.19 9.43
CA LEU A 214 -8.70 -6.92 10.57
C LEU A 214 -7.78 -8.07 10.99
N LYS A 215 -7.25 -8.86 10.04
CA LYS A 215 -6.31 -9.96 10.35
C LYS A 215 -5.05 -9.44 11.04
N ILE A 216 -4.49 -8.32 10.58
CA ILE A 216 -3.32 -7.69 11.20
C ILE A 216 -3.66 -7.18 12.61
N SER A 217 -4.76 -6.44 12.78
CA SER A 217 -5.18 -5.97 14.11
C SER A 217 -5.53 -7.12 15.05
N TYR A 218 -6.15 -8.19 14.53
CA TYR A 218 -6.45 -9.38 15.33
C TYR A 218 -5.18 -10.03 15.91
N ILE A 219 -4.17 -10.31 15.06
CA ILE A 219 -2.93 -10.93 15.55
C ILE A 219 -2.14 -9.99 16.47
N ASN A 220 -2.22 -8.67 16.25
CA ASN A 220 -1.63 -7.68 17.13
C ASN A 220 -2.34 -7.65 18.51
N ALA A 221 -3.65 -7.81 18.55
CA ALA A 221 -4.38 -7.98 19.82
C ALA A 221 -3.98 -9.29 20.53
N VAL A 222 -3.86 -10.40 19.78
CA VAL A 222 -3.39 -11.69 20.29
C VAL A 222 -1.95 -11.58 20.80
N SER A 223 -1.09 -10.79 20.17
CA SER A 223 0.30 -10.58 20.61
C SER A 223 0.39 -10.05 22.03
N ALA A 224 -0.58 -9.19 22.42
CA ALA A 224 -0.68 -8.69 23.80
C ALA A 224 -0.94 -9.80 24.81
N ILE A 225 -1.81 -10.74 24.45
CA ILE A 225 -2.13 -11.90 25.29
C ILE A 225 -0.92 -12.83 25.38
N CYS A 226 -0.21 -13.03 24.25
CA CYS A 226 1.01 -13.83 24.24
C CYS A 226 2.08 -13.26 25.17
N GLU A 227 2.32 -11.95 25.14
CA GLU A 227 3.26 -11.30 26.06
C GLU A 227 2.88 -11.50 27.54
N ALA A 228 1.60 -11.35 27.86
CA ALA A 228 1.10 -11.50 29.24
C ALA A 228 1.13 -12.97 29.72
N SER A 229 0.98 -13.94 28.81
CA SER A 229 0.91 -15.37 29.15
C SER A 229 2.23 -16.11 28.97
N GLY A 230 3.26 -15.47 28.39
CA GLY A 230 4.53 -16.13 28.05
C GLY A 230 4.46 -17.00 26.78
N ALA A 231 3.39 -16.88 25.98
CA ALA A 231 3.27 -17.56 24.69
C ALA A 231 4.09 -16.86 23.58
N ASP A 232 4.30 -17.54 22.46
CA ASP A 232 4.93 -16.99 21.26
C ASP A 232 3.86 -16.76 20.17
N VAL A 233 3.66 -15.51 19.77
CA VAL A 233 2.64 -15.12 18.80
C VAL A 233 2.86 -15.75 17.42
N GLU A 234 4.12 -16.01 17.02
CA GLU A 234 4.39 -16.65 15.72
C GLU A 234 3.88 -18.10 15.72
N LYS A 235 4.11 -18.83 16.82
CA LYS A 235 3.58 -20.20 16.98
C LYS A 235 2.06 -20.21 17.02
N VAL A 236 1.45 -19.20 17.67
CA VAL A 236 -0.02 -19.06 17.68
C VAL A 236 -0.53 -18.74 16.28
N ALA A 237 0.10 -17.80 15.56
CA ALA A 237 -0.25 -17.44 14.20
C ALA A 237 -0.10 -18.61 13.23
N ASP A 238 0.98 -19.40 13.35
CA ASP A 238 1.18 -20.62 12.56
C ASP A 238 0.11 -21.67 12.89
N GLY A 239 -0.15 -21.91 14.16
CA GLY A 239 -1.16 -22.89 14.61
C GLY A 239 -2.55 -22.60 14.06
N ILE A 240 -3.04 -21.36 14.22
CA ILE A 240 -4.36 -20.98 13.67
C ILE A 240 -4.32 -20.87 12.14
N GLY A 241 -3.18 -20.47 11.55
CA GLY A 241 -3.02 -20.34 10.10
C GLY A 241 -2.98 -21.66 9.33
N MET A 242 -2.74 -22.81 10.01
CA MET A 242 -2.84 -24.15 9.43
C MET A 242 -4.30 -24.53 9.08
N ASP A 243 -5.28 -23.90 9.74
CA ASP A 243 -6.67 -24.05 9.34
C ASP A 243 -6.90 -23.30 8.02
N ARG A 244 -7.28 -24.04 6.96
CA ARG A 244 -7.52 -23.49 5.62
C ARG A 244 -8.61 -22.41 5.58
N ARG A 245 -9.54 -22.41 6.54
CA ARG A 245 -10.59 -21.38 6.67
C ARG A 245 -10.02 -20.04 7.13
N ILE A 246 -8.87 -20.03 7.81
CA ILE A 246 -8.19 -18.86 8.35
C ILE A 246 -7.03 -18.46 7.43
N GLY A 247 -6.10 -19.38 7.17
CA GLY A 247 -4.88 -19.16 6.40
C GLY A 247 -3.88 -18.27 7.12
N ARG A 248 -2.58 -18.50 6.90
CA ARG A 248 -1.46 -17.82 7.60
C ARG A 248 -1.24 -16.36 7.17
N ASN A 249 -1.59 -16.03 5.92
CA ASN A 249 -1.34 -14.69 5.35
C ASN A 249 -2.01 -13.60 6.17
N PHE A 250 -1.32 -12.47 6.37
CA PHE A 250 -1.76 -11.30 7.16
C PHE A 250 -1.92 -11.57 8.68
N LEU A 251 -1.35 -12.67 9.20
CA LEU A 251 -1.25 -12.95 10.64
C LEU A 251 0.19 -12.74 11.15
N ASN A 252 0.90 -11.71 10.65
CA ASN A 252 2.21 -11.32 11.19
C ASN A 252 2.00 -10.18 12.19
N ALA A 253 2.32 -10.44 13.45
CA ALA A 253 2.31 -9.40 14.48
C ALA A 253 3.46 -8.43 14.25
N GLY A 254 3.19 -7.12 14.43
CA GLY A 254 4.16 -6.07 14.19
C GLY A 254 3.70 -4.73 14.74
N LEU A 255 4.34 -3.64 14.29
CA LEU A 255 4.04 -2.26 14.71
C LEU A 255 2.64 -1.77 14.30
N GLY A 256 1.93 -2.51 13.47
CA GLY A 256 0.66 -2.14 12.86
C GLY A 256 0.77 -1.98 11.35
N TYR A 257 -0.38 -1.75 10.71
CA TYR A 257 -0.45 -1.44 9.29
C TYR A 257 -0.35 0.07 9.06
N GLY A 258 0.19 0.43 7.89
CA GLY A 258 0.32 1.78 7.38
C GLY A 258 0.15 1.79 5.85
N GLY A 259 0.80 2.75 5.20
CA GLY A 259 0.77 2.92 3.76
C GLY A 259 -0.44 3.69 3.26
N SER A 260 -0.49 3.87 1.95
CA SER A 260 -1.50 4.69 1.27
C SER A 260 -2.89 4.05 1.17
N CYS A 261 -3.01 2.73 1.40
CA CYS A 261 -4.25 1.99 1.13
C CYS A 261 -5.06 1.71 2.40
N PHE A 262 -4.56 0.90 3.34
CA PHE A 262 -5.36 0.42 4.46
C PHE A 262 -5.92 1.54 5.35
N PRO A 263 -5.14 2.55 5.80
CA PRO A 263 -5.69 3.61 6.62
C PRO A 263 -6.83 4.36 5.94
N LYS A 264 -6.64 4.70 4.67
CA LYS A 264 -7.63 5.41 3.85
C LYS A 264 -8.88 4.56 3.60
N ASP A 265 -8.71 3.30 3.16
CA ASP A 265 -9.83 2.45 2.73
C ASP A 265 -10.69 2.00 3.92
N ILE A 266 -10.10 1.83 5.10
CA ILE A 266 -10.84 1.54 6.34
C ILE A 266 -11.65 2.76 6.78
N ALA A 267 -11.05 3.95 6.77
CA ALA A 267 -11.75 5.19 7.08
C ALA A 267 -12.91 5.41 6.10
N ALA A 268 -12.66 5.23 4.80
CA ALA A 268 -13.70 5.32 3.76
C ALA A 268 -14.83 4.32 3.99
N PHE A 269 -14.53 3.06 4.35
CA PHE A 269 -15.57 2.06 4.56
C PHE A 269 -16.39 2.33 5.82
N ILE A 270 -15.79 2.90 6.87
CA ILE A 270 -16.53 3.40 8.05
C ILE A 270 -17.46 4.55 7.64
N ALA A 271 -16.96 5.53 6.88
CA ALA A 271 -17.77 6.63 6.40
C ALA A 271 -18.94 6.17 5.52
N ILE A 272 -18.71 5.25 4.58
CA ILE A 272 -19.75 4.62 3.76
C ILE A 272 -20.82 3.95 4.65
N ALA A 273 -20.40 3.20 5.66
CA ALA A 273 -21.34 2.53 6.56
C ALA A 273 -22.15 3.53 7.39
N ASP A 274 -21.52 4.59 7.89
CA ASP A 274 -22.19 5.64 8.65
C ASP A 274 -23.19 6.44 7.75
N GLU A 275 -22.84 6.73 6.47
CA GLU A 275 -23.76 7.33 5.48
C GLU A 275 -24.99 6.45 5.19
N LEU A 276 -24.78 5.13 5.15
CA LEU A 276 -25.88 4.16 4.96
C LEU A 276 -26.68 3.88 6.24
N GLY A 277 -26.33 4.52 7.35
CA GLY A 277 -26.99 4.31 8.66
C GLY A 277 -26.66 2.97 9.30
N VAL A 278 -25.58 2.30 8.90
CA VAL A 278 -25.14 1.00 9.41
C VAL A 278 -23.90 1.17 10.30
N PRO A 279 -23.99 1.08 11.63
CA PRO A 279 -22.84 1.26 12.50
C PRO A 279 -21.84 0.11 12.34
N PHE A 280 -20.63 0.40 11.87
CA PHE A 280 -19.59 -0.61 11.66
C PHE A 280 -18.54 -0.58 12.79
N HIS A 281 -18.97 -0.95 14.00
CA HIS A 281 -18.12 -0.94 15.20
C HIS A 281 -16.85 -1.80 15.05
N LEU A 282 -16.94 -2.92 14.33
CA LEU A 282 -15.80 -3.80 14.12
C LEU A 282 -14.60 -3.07 13.47
N LEU A 283 -14.84 -2.24 12.45
CA LEU A 283 -13.78 -1.50 11.79
C LEU A 283 -13.23 -0.34 12.64
N LYS A 284 -14.09 0.31 13.42
CA LYS A 284 -13.65 1.32 14.40
C LYS A 284 -12.69 0.69 15.43
N GLU A 285 -12.97 -0.56 15.86
CA GLU A 285 -12.09 -1.29 16.76
C GLU A 285 -10.77 -1.72 16.09
N VAL A 286 -10.80 -2.12 14.81
CA VAL A 286 -9.60 -2.41 14.01
C VAL A 286 -8.65 -1.21 13.96
N GLN A 287 -9.18 0.00 13.73
CA GLN A 287 -8.37 1.24 13.75
C GLN A 287 -7.80 1.51 15.15
N ARG A 288 -8.61 1.33 16.21
CA ARG A 288 -8.16 1.55 17.59
C ARG A 288 -7.02 0.61 17.97
N ILE A 289 -7.16 -0.69 17.69
CA ILE A 289 -6.11 -1.69 17.95
C ILE A 289 -4.82 -1.32 17.21
N ASN A 290 -4.94 -0.87 15.95
CA ASN A 290 -3.78 -0.48 15.15
C ASN A 290 -3.05 0.74 15.75
N ALA A 291 -3.78 1.73 16.22
CA ALA A 291 -3.20 2.91 16.90
C ALA A 291 -2.53 2.53 18.24
N ASP A 292 -3.22 1.71 19.06
CA ASP A 292 -2.73 1.26 20.35
C ASP A 292 -1.43 0.42 20.22
N GLN A 293 -1.23 -0.26 19.13
CA GLN A 293 -0.08 -1.15 18.92
C GLN A 293 1.26 -0.40 18.93
N LYS A 294 1.32 0.77 18.27
CA LYS A 294 2.51 1.64 18.30
C LYS A 294 2.81 2.10 19.72
N GLU A 295 1.79 2.56 20.45
CA GLU A 295 1.95 3.04 21.83
C GLU A 295 2.45 1.93 22.77
N ARG A 296 1.97 0.70 22.60
CA ARG A 296 2.46 -0.46 23.37
C ARG A 296 3.94 -0.74 23.10
N PHE A 297 4.37 -0.60 21.83
CA PHE A 297 5.77 -0.79 21.48
C PHE A 297 6.65 0.32 22.05
N ILE A 298 6.24 1.59 21.97
CA ILE A 298 6.95 2.72 22.59
C ILE A 298 7.04 2.53 24.12
N LYS A 299 5.96 2.09 24.76
CA LYS A 299 5.97 1.79 26.19
C LYS A 299 7.05 0.75 26.54
N LYS A 300 7.19 -0.32 25.75
CA LYS A 300 8.24 -1.34 25.94
C LYS A 300 9.65 -0.73 25.84
N ILE A 301 9.87 0.20 24.92
CA ILE A 301 11.14 0.92 24.78
C ILE A 301 11.40 1.79 26.02
N ARG A 302 10.41 2.56 26.48
CA ARG A 302 10.50 3.39 27.68
C ARG A 302 10.82 2.57 28.95
N GLU A 303 10.14 1.44 29.13
CA GLU A 303 10.36 0.55 30.28
C GLU A 303 11.79 -0.02 30.30
N SER A 304 12.37 -0.30 29.13
CA SER A 304 13.72 -0.86 29.00
C SER A 304 14.82 0.20 29.12
N LEU A 305 14.61 1.40 28.59
CA LEU A 305 15.60 2.48 28.58
C LEU A 305 15.43 3.47 29.75
N TRP A 306 14.30 3.40 30.45
CA TRP A 306 13.91 4.25 31.58
C TRP A 306 13.71 5.73 31.20
N VAL A 307 14.72 6.38 30.55
CA VAL A 307 14.67 7.78 30.08
C VAL A 307 15.12 7.80 28.62
N LEU A 308 14.34 8.42 27.73
CA LEU A 308 14.66 8.51 26.31
C LEU A 308 15.52 9.74 25.97
N ARG A 309 15.47 10.79 26.80
CA ARG A 309 16.25 12.01 26.56
C ARG A 309 17.75 11.70 26.45
N GLU A 310 18.36 12.18 25.35
CA GLU A 310 19.78 12.02 25.03
C GLU A 310 20.21 10.58 24.70
N LYS A 311 19.27 9.60 24.69
CA LYS A 311 19.55 8.23 24.26
C LYS A 311 19.79 8.17 22.76
N ARG A 312 20.88 7.55 22.35
CA ARG A 312 21.21 7.29 20.95
C ARG A 312 20.49 6.04 20.48
N ILE A 313 19.53 6.22 19.56
CA ILE A 313 18.69 5.14 19.08
C ILE A 313 18.90 4.99 17.56
N ALA A 314 19.28 3.80 17.13
CA ALA A 314 19.33 3.42 15.73
C ALA A 314 17.97 2.91 15.25
N ILE A 315 17.57 3.31 14.05
CA ILE A 315 16.36 2.84 13.40
C ILE A 315 16.71 2.17 12.06
N TRP A 316 16.27 0.95 11.88
CA TRP A 316 16.33 0.24 10.61
C TRP A 316 14.93 0.14 10.02
N GLY A 317 14.72 0.85 8.90
CA GLY A 317 13.46 0.94 8.17
C GLY A 317 12.63 2.17 8.53
N LEU A 318 12.20 2.90 7.49
CA LEU A 318 11.34 4.08 7.56
C LEU A 318 10.07 3.92 6.71
N THR A 319 10.11 3.06 5.69
CA THR A 319 8.96 2.72 4.88
C THR A 319 7.94 1.90 5.67
N PHE A 320 6.65 1.97 5.31
CA PHE A 320 5.61 1.24 6.05
C PHE A 320 5.71 -0.30 5.90
N LYS A 321 6.40 -0.77 4.87
CA LYS A 321 6.75 -2.17 4.59
C LYS A 321 7.96 -2.26 3.66
N PRO A 322 8.62 -3.43 3.48
CA PRO A 322 9.71 -3.60 2.53
C PRO A 322 9.23 -3.51 1.06
N ASP A 323 10.20 -3.44 0.15
CA ASP A 323 10.05 -3.44 -1.31
C ASP A 323 9.26 -2.24 -1.89
N THR A 324 9.20 -1.11 -1.14
CA THR A 324 8.60 0.17 -1.58
C THR A 324 9.39 1.35 -1.04
N ASP A 325 9.25 2.53 -1.67
CA ASP A 325 9.75 3.82 -1.16
C ASP A 325 8.66 4.61 -0.41
N ASP A 326 7.45 4.06 -0.27
CA ASP A 326 6.30 4.75 0.31
C ASP A 326 6.41 4.87 1.83
N VAL A 327 6.33 6.11 2.29
CA VAL A 327 6.38 6.51 3.71
C VAL A 327 5.07 7.11 4.21
N ARG A 328 4.03 7.13 3.38
CA ARG A 328 2.72 7.67 3.76
C ARG A 328 2.09 6.83 4.86
N CYS A 329 1.59 7.47 5.91
CA CYS A 329 1.08 6.78 7.10
C CYS A 329 2.03 5.69 7.62
N SER A 330 3.36 5.94 7.52
CA SER A 330 4.36 5.00 8.00
C SER A 330 4.43 5.00 9.52
N VAL A 331 4.07 3.87 10.13
CA VAL A 331 4.20 3.68 11.59
C VAL A 331 5.66 3.82 12.05
N PRO A 332 6.69 3.34 11.32
CA PRO A 332 8.10 3.67 11.58
C PRO A 332 8.40 5.16 11.69
N ILE A 333 7.90 6.00 10.77
CA ILE A 333 8.12 7.46 10.85
C ILE A 333 7.43 8.06 12.07
N ASP A 334 6.20 7.66 12.36
CA ASP A 334 5.48 8.13 13.56
C ASP A 334 6.23 7.73 14.83
N LEU A 335 6.77 6.51 14.90
CA LEU A 335 7.61 6.04 15.99
C LEU A 335 8.87 6.90 16.16
N VAL A 336 9.59 7.16 15.08
CA VAL A 336 10.79 8.02 15.06
C VAL A 336 10.44 9.42 15.58
N ASN A 337 9.36 10.00 15.09
CA ASN A 337 8.91 11.33 15.49
C ASN A 337 8.58 11.39 16.99
N ASP A 338 7.94 10.37 17.54
CA ASP A 338 7.62 10.30 18.96
C ASP A 338 8.90 10.17 19.82
N LEU A 339 9.86 9.34 19.41
CA LEU A 339 11.15 9.21 20.09
C LEU A 339 11.93 10.53 20.13
N VAL A 340 11.97 11.25 19.00
CA VAL A 340 12.63 12.57 18.91
C VAL A 340 11.91 13.60 19.80
N ARG A 341 10.58 13.63 19.84
CA ARG A 341 9.81 14.51 20.73
C ARG A 341 10.12 14.25 22.22
N GLU A 342 10.45 13.01 22.57
CA GLU A 342 10.88 12.63 23.92
C GLU A 342 12.37 12.91 24.19
N GLY A 343 13.07 13.51 23.21
CA GLY A 343 14.46 13.94 23.34
C GLY A 343 15.51 12.89 22.99
N ALA A 344 15.14 11.78 22.35
CA ALA A 344 16.10 10.82 21.83
C ALA A 344 16.91 11.39 20.66
N ILE A 345 18.17 10.96 20.51
CA ILE A 345 19.04 11.24 19.36
C ILE A 345 18.90 10.07 18.41
N VAL A 346 18.21 10.29 17.31
CA VAL A 346 17.86 9.22 16.36
C VAL A 346 18.76 9.25 15.14
N THR A 347 19.35 8.10 14.80
CA THR A 347 20.03 7.82 13.54
C THR A 347 19.26 6.74 12.80
N ALA A 348 18.90 6.98 11.53
CA ALA A 348 18.03 6.06 10.79
C ALA A 348 18.61 5.69 9.41
N TYR A 349 18.35 4.48 8.98
CA TYR A 349 18.64 3.98 7.64
C TYR A 349 17.43 3.24 7.08
N ASP A 350 17.15 3.47 5.80
CA ASP A 350 16.18 2.71 5.00
C ASP A 350 16.75 2.50 3.58
N PRO A 351 16.65 1.31 2.99
CA PRO A 351 17.20 1.05 1.65
C PRO A 351 16.62 1.90 0.53
N LYS A 352 15.35 2.35 0.64
CA LYS A 352 14.62 3.05 -0.43
C LYS A 352 13.86 4.29 0.03
N GLY A 353 13.45 4.36 1.29
CA GLY A 353 12.52 5.37 1.78
C GLY A 353 13.15 6.67 2.27
N MET A 354 14.50 6.82 2.30
CA MET A 354 15.13 7.97 2.94
C MET A 354 14.82 9.32 2.27
N ASP A 355 14.81 9.39 0.94
CA ASP A 355 14.49 10.63 0.23
C ASP A 355 13.04 11.04 0.45
N ARG A 356 12.13 10.06 0.37
CA ARG A 356 10.72 10.28 0.69
C ARG A 356 10.51 10.68 2.14
N ALA A 357 11.24 10.09 3.08
CA ALA A 357 11.15 10.45 4.49
C ALA A 357 11.59 11.91 4.75
N ARG A 358 12.62 12.41 4.03
CA ARG A 358 13.01 13.83 4.09
C ARG A 358 11.91 14.78 3.60
N GLU A 359 11.14 14.35 2.58
CA GLU A 359 10.05 15.14 2.00
C GLU A 359 8.75 15.07 2.81
N PHE A 360 8.51 13.95 3.51
CA PHE A 360 7.21 13.63 4.13
C PHE A 360 7.33 13.33 5.64
N ASN A 361 6.89 14.26 6.46
CA ASN A 361 6.58 14.07 7.89
C ASN A 361 7.71 13.62 8.83
N LEU A 362 8.95 13.45 8.38
CA LEU A 362 10.06 13.19 9.30
C LEU A 362 10.45 14.48 10.03
N VAL A 363 10.44 14.46 11.35
CA VAL A 363 10.80 15.65 12.14
C VAL A 363 12.29 16.02 11.96
N PRO A 364 12.64 17.34 12.04
CA PRO A 364 14.03 17.76 12.03
C PRO A 364 14.83 17.16 13.17
N GLY A 365 16.11 16.90 12.94
CA GLY A 365 17.04 16.38 13.97
C GLY A 365 17.30 14.86 13.87
N VAL A 366 16.60 14.14 12.99
CA VAL A 366 16.94 12.75 12.65
C VAL A 366 18.14 12.73 11.72
N LYS A 367 19.18 12.01 12.09
CA LYS A 367 20.35 11.77 11.23
C LYS A 367 20.03 10.60 10.30
N LEU A 368 19.98 10.83 8.99
CA LEU A 368 19.89 9.78 7.97
C LEU A 368 21.30 9.41 7.48
N VAL A 369 21.58 8.12 7.36
CA VAL A 369 22.88 7.55 7.02
C VAL A 369 22.80 6.56 5.87
N ASP A 370 23.94 6.25 5.25
CA ASP A 370 23.97 5.48 3.99
C ASP A 370 24.09 3.96 4.18
N SER A 371 24.21 3.49 5.43
CA SER A 371 24.29 2.06 5.71
C SER A 371 23.66 1.67 7.07
N PRO A 372 23.18 0.43 7.21
CA PRO A 372 22.65 -0.05 8.47
C PRO A 372 23.71 -0.11 9.58
N LEU A 373 24.97 -0.37 9.23
CA LEU A 373 26.09 -0.38 10.21
C LEU A 373 26.44 1.01 10.71
N GLU A 374 26.36 2.03 9.85
CA GLU A 374 26.55 3.42 10.30
C GLU A 374 25.43 3.88 11.25
N ALA A 375 24.21 3.39 11.04
CA ALA A 375 23.08 3.74 11.91
C ALA A 375 23.29 3.28 13.35
N VAL A 376 23.93 2.14 13.56
CA VAL A 376 24.13 1.56 14.89
C VAL A 376 25.38 2.03 15.61
N GLU A 377 26.20 2.89 15.01
CA GLU A 377 27.46 3.38 15.59
C GLU A 377 27.23 4.12 16.90
N GLY A 378 27.69 3.53 18.00
CA GLY A 378 27.52 4.04 19.36
C GLY A 378 26.07 4.09 19.85
N ALA A 379 25.14 3.39 19.21
CA ALA A 379 23.74 3.35 19.63
C ALA A 379 23.54 2.59 20.94
N GLU A 380 22.64 3.08 21.78
CA GLU A 380 22.22 2.43 23.04
C GLU A 380 21.05 1.47 22.80
N ALA A 381 20.36 1.59 21.66
CA ALA A 381 19.35 0.65 21.21
C ALA A 381 19.25 0.65 19.69
N LEU A 382 18.93 -0.51 19.11
CA LEU A 382 18.51 -0.66 17.73
C LEU A 382 17.02 -1.00 17.68
N ILE A 383 16.26 -0.29 16.86
CA ILE A 383 14.85 -0.60 16.56
C ILE A 383 14.76 -1.06 15.12
N LEU A 384 14.30 -2.30 14.89
CA LEU A 384 13.89 -2.77 13.58
C LEU A 384 12.42 -2.39 13.35
N ALA A 385 12.17 -1.45 12.46
CA ALA A 385 10.84 -0.92 12.22
C ALA A 385 10.23 -1.37 10.88
N THR A 386 11.06 -1.76 9.89
CA THR A 386 10.64 -2.36 8.63
C THR A 386 11.53 -3.56 8.28
N GLU A 387 10.92 -4.66 7.88
CA GLU A 387 11.57 -5.95 7.66
C GLU A 387 12.19 -6.09 6.26
N TRP A 388 13.09 -5.18 5.90
CA TRP A 388 13.84 -5.28 4.65
C TRP A 388 14.76 -6.50 4.62
N LYS A 389 14.77 -7.24 3.51
CA LYS A 389 15.65 -8.41 3.33
C LYS A 389 17.13 -8.06 3.41
N ASP A 390 17.48 -6.84 3.08
CA ASP A 390 18.82 -6.27 3.21
C ASP A 390 19.36 -6.35 4.63
N PHE A 391 18.50 -6.31 5.65
CA PHE A 391 18.91 -6.43 7.04
C PHE A 391 19.24 -7.90 7.45
N ALA A 392 18.74 -8.88 6.72
CA ALA A 392 19.04 -10.29 7.01
C ALA A 392 20.49 -10.69 6.70
N VAL A 393 21.17 -9.94 5.82
CA VAL A 393 22.57 -10.22 5.43
C VAL A 393 23.59 -9.39 6.20
N VAL A 394 23.13 -8.50 7.10
CA VAL A 394 24.03 -7.71 7.95
C VAL A 394 24.60 -8.59 9.07
N ASP A 395 25.91 -8.53 9.26
CA ASP A 395 26.58 -9.28 10.33
C ASP A 395 26.18 -8.72 11.72
N LEU A 396 25.35 -9.47 12.44
CA LEU A 396 24.90 -9.10 13.77
C LEU A 396 26.02 -9.04 14.82
N ALA A 397 27.13 -9.76 14.63
CA ALA A 397 28.28 -9.63 15.51
C ALA A 397 28.97 -8.28 15.32
N GLU A 398 29.06 -7.78 14.10
CA GLU A 398 29.55 -6.44 13.78
C GLU A 398 28.60 -5.35 14.30
N VAL A 399 27.28 -5.55 14.14
CA VAL A 399 26.26 -4.66 14.76
C VAL A 399 26.50 -4.52 16.26
N LYS A 400 26.63 -5.65 16.96
CA LYS A 400 26.88 -5.64 18.40
C LYS A 400 28.17 -4.91 18.77
N ALA A 401 29.25 -5.11 18.01
CA ALA A 401 30.54 -4.49 18.27
C ALA A 401 30.52 -2.95 18.10
N ARG A 402 29.64 -2.42 17.25
CA ARG A 402 29.49 -0.98 17.00
C ARG A 402 28.53 -0.29 17.99
N MET A 403 27.59 -1.04 18.58
CA MET A 403 26.65 -0.50 19.55
C MET A 403 27.31 -0.24 20.90
N HIS A 404 26.84 0.82 21.58
CA HIS A 404 27.22 1.06 22.97
C HIS A 404 26.57 0.01 23.91
N THR A 405 25.30 -0.31 23.67
CA THR A 405 24.55 -1.31 24.42
C THR A 405 23.88 -2.27 23.45
N PRO A 406 24.10 -3.60 23.55
CA PRO A 406 23.51 -4.57 22.62
C PRO A 406 22.03 -4.83 22.92
N LEU A 407 21.21 -3.81 22.76
CA LEU A 407 19.77 -3.81 23.04
C LEU A 407 19.01 -3.65 21.72
N VAL A 408 18.12 -4.61 21.40
CA VAL A 408 17.36 -4.62 20.15
C VAL A 408 15.86 -4.70 20.45
N PHE A 409 15.10 -3.80 19.83
CA PHE A 409 13.64 -3.83 19.77
C PHE A 409 13.22 -4.21 18.35
N ASP A 410 12.64 -5.37 18.21
CA ASP A 410 12.19 -5.87 16.90
C ASP A 410 10.69 -5.67 16.73
N GLY A 411 10.33 -4.67 15.97
CA GLY A 411 8.95 -4.30 15.68
C GLY A 411 8.27 -5.17 14.61
N ARG A 412 9.01 -6.16 14.06
CA ARG A 412 8.54 -7.00 12.93
C ARG A 412 8.72 -8.49 13.14
N ASN A 413 9.24 -8.90 14.29
CA ASN A 413 9.58 -10.30 14.58
C ASN A 413 10.52 -10.94 13.52
N PHE A 414 11.44 -10.12 13.01
CA PHE A 414 12.31 -10.45 11.88
C PHE A 414 13.48 -11.34 12.29
N PHE A 415 14.10 -11.06 13.44
CA PHE A 415 15.25 -11.81 13.89
C PHE A 415 14.83 -13.09 14.63
N ASP A 416 15.68 -14.14 14.49
CA ASP A 416 15.52 -15.35 15.26
C ASP A 416 15.94 -15.13 16.71
N PRO A 417 15.04 -15.36 17.71
CA PRO A 417 15.35 -15.15 19.12
C PRO A 417 16.54 -15.96 19.63
N ALA A 418 16.72 -17.20 19.15
CA ALA A 418 17.82 -18.05 19.58
C ALA A 418 19.17 -17.50 19.10
N THR A 419 19.22 -16.99 17.88
CA THR A 419 20.40 -16.31 17.31
C THR A 419 20.73 -15.05 18.13
N MET A 420 19.73 -14.21 18.43
CA MET A 420 19.93 -13.00 19.23
C MET A 420 20.46 -13.31 20.63
N ALA A 421 19.90 -14.34 21.27
CA ALA A 421 20.39 -14.82 22.57
C ALA A 421 21.84 -15.34 22.50
N SER A 422 22.19 -16.13 21.49
CA SER A 422 23.52 -16.70 21.30
C SER A 422 24.60 -15.64 21.10
N LEU A 423 24.25 -14.55 20.42
CA LEU A 423 25.11 -13.39 20.21
C LEU A 423 25.14 -12.45 21.44
N GLY A 424 24.30 -12.70 22.44
CA GLY A 424 24.25 -11.93 23.68
C GLY A 424 23.61 -10.55 23.55
N PHE A 425 22.61 -10.43 22.71
CA PHE A 425 21.72 -9.25 22.69
C PHE A 425 20.65 -9.35 23.77
N SER A 426 20.31 -8.21 24.37
CA SER A 426 19.00 -8.02 24.99
C SER A 426 17.99 -7.81 23.86
N TYR A 427 16.98 -8.68 23.76
CA TYR A 427 16.09 -8.68 22.60
C TYR A 427 14.63 -8.64 23.03
N TYR A 428 13.91 -7.66 22.49
CA TYR A 428 12.50 -7.44 22.73
C TYR A 428 11.74 -7.43 21.41
N ALA A 429 10.88 -8.42 21.21
CA ALA A 429 10.03 -8.55 20.04
C ALA A 429 8.55 -8.30 20.39
N ILE A 430 7.67 -8.39 19.43
CA ILE A 430 6.22 -8.24 19.60
C ILE A 430 5.59 -9.61 19.82
N GLY A 431 4.85 -9.77 20.93
CA GLY A 431 4.11 -11.00 21.23
C GLY A 431 5.01 -12.21 21.53
N ARG A 432 6.26 -11.98 21.96
CA ARG A 432 7.24 -13.02 22.31
C ARG A 432 7.87 -12.73 23.67
N PRO A 433 8.30 -13.75 24.42
CA PRO A 433 9.09 -13.55 25.61
C PRO A 433 10.36 -12.74 25.35
N ALA A 434 10.66 -11.79 26.22
CA ALA A 434 11.88 -11.00 26.14
C ALA A 434 13.11 -11.88 26.46
N ILE A 435 14.23 -11.59 25.78
CA ILE A 435 15.54 -12.19 26.08
C ILE A 435 16.33 -11.12 26.83
N ALA A 436 16.46 -11.32 28.12
CA ALA A 436 17.34 -10.51 28.96
C ALA A 436 18.79 -10.98 28.87
N PRO A 437 19.80 -10.10 29.02
CA PRO A 437 21.18 -10.53 29.11
C PRO A 437 21.31 -11.53 30.26
N LYS A 438 22.06 -12.62 30.02
CA LYS A 438 22.50 -13.46 31.15
C LYS A 438 23.49 -12.63 31.98
N CYS A 439 23.08 -12.28 33.20
CA CYS A 439 23.97 -11.69 34.20
C CYS A 439 25.17 -12.62 34.48
#